data_c020e8f185546c83e92f1bca269bc962
#
_entry.id   c020e8f185546c83e92f1bca269bc962
#
_cell.length_a   1.000
_cell.length_b   1.000
_cell.length_c   1.000
_cell.angle_alpha   90.00
_cell.angle_beta   90.00
_cell.angle_gamma   90.00
#
_symmetry.space_group_name_H-M   'P 1'
#
loop_
_entity.id
_entity.type
_entity.pdbx_description
1 polymer ?
#
loop_
_entity_poly.entity_id
_entity_poly.type
_entity_poly.pdbx_seq_one_letter_code
_entity_poly.pdbx_strand_id
1 'polypeptide(L)'
;MDVSLVMQQGDAVLIGVFALLLAMSLGSWWLILQRSLVLARLSRQARQWSRQFWAADSLDSARGQLGTPLPHARIATAGLEGLDHYRQHAQRSLGAACGLDEFLVRTIRMALSRETGRLESGLTWLATVGSIAPFVGLFGTVWGIYHALVGIAAEGQVSIGTVSGPIGEALVATAAGLFAAIPAVVAYNAFTRVNRVLSQDMDSFAHDLHAQLLTVAGGEHGLR
;
A
#
# COMPACT_ATOMS: atom_id res chain seq x y z
N MET A 1 20.30 -4.62 28.04
CA MET A 1 19.71 -3.27 28.03
C MET A 1 18.44 -3.34 28.86
N ASP A 2 18.46 -2.84 30.06
CA ASP A 2 17.30 -2.97 30.96
C ASP A 2 16.32 -1.84 30.69
N VAL A 3 15.29 -2.15 29.94
CA VAL A 3 14.11 -1.27 29.69
C VAL A 3 13.45 -0.86 31.03
N SER A 4 13.66 -1.66 32.10
CA SER A 4 13.17 -1.40 33.43
C SER A 4 13.77 -0.14 34.09
N LEU A 5 15.01 0.22 33.77
CA LEU A 5 15.67 1.43 34.30
C LEU A 5 15.05 2.71 33.71
N VAL A 6 14.72 2.69 32.42
CA VAL A 6 14.04 3.81 31.74
C VAL A 6 12.63 4.04 32.32
N MET A 7 11.97 2.98 32.78
CA MET A 7 10.62 3.10 33.37
C MET A 7 10.63 3.57 34.85
N GLN A 8 11.72 3.42 35.60
CA GLN A 8 11.76 3.76 37.02
C GLN A 8 12.19 5.21 37.33
N GLN A 9 12.90 5.85 36.40
CA GLN A 9 13.28 7.28 36.54
C GLN A 9 12.73 8.13 35.38
N GLY A 10 11.87 7.52 34.53
CA GLY A 10 11.53 8.00 33.22
C GLY A 10 10.69 9.27 33.22
N ASP A 11 11.21 10.29 32.60
CA ASP A 11 10.44 11.39 32.07
C ASP A 11 9.30 10.80 31.18
N ALA A 12 8.05 11.09 31.56
CA ALA A 12 6.86 10.58 30.86
C ALA A 12 6.88 10.84 29.34
N VAL A 13 7.56 11.93 28.91
CA VAL A 13 7.73 12.28 27.50
C VAL A 13 8.65 11.27 26.79
N LEU A 14 9.77 10.91 27.41
CA LEU A 14 10.71 9.96 26.83
C LEU A 14 10.09 8.55 26.71
N ILE A 15 9.34 8.13 27.72
CA ILE A 15 8.54 6.89 27.70
C ILE A 15 7.53 6.95 26.54
N GLY A 16 6.83 8.07 26.36
CA GLY A 16 5.89 8.29 25.27
C GLY A 16 6.54 8.19 23.89
N VAL A 17 7.74 8.76 23.74
CA VAL A 17 8.56 8.66 22.50
C VAL A 17 8.89 7.20 22.18
N PHE A 18 9.40 6.44 23.15
CA PHE A 18 9.73 5.02 22.95
C PHE A 18 8.49 4.17 22.64
N ALA A 19 7.38 4.40 23.34
CA ALA A 19 6.12 3.71 23.10
C ALA A 19 5.59 3.98 21.67
N LEU A 20 5.65 5.24 21.24
CA LEU A 20 5.27 5.62 19.88
C LEU A 20 6.16 4.96 18.82
N LEU A 21 7.48 5.00 18.98
CA LEU A 21 8.43 4.38 18.07
C LEU A 21 8.23 2.86 18.01
N LEU A 22 7.97 2.22 19.14
CA LEU A 22 7.66 0.79 19.21
C LEU A 22 6.38 0.46 18.45
N ALA A 23 5.31 1.24 18.65
CA ALA A 23 4.05 1.06 17.93
C ALA A 23 4.22 1.25 16.41
N MET A 24 4.97 2.26 15.98
CA MET A 24 5.30 2.51 14.58
C MET A 24 6.10 1.34 13.98
N SER A 25 7.08 0.82 14.71
CA SER A 25 7.91 -0.32 14.30
C SER A 25 7.08 -1.60 14.16
N LEU A 26 6.28 -1.95 15.16
CA LEU A 26 5.42 -3.15 15.14
C LEU A 26 4.38 -3.08 14.01
N GLY A 27 3.74 -1.92 13.83
CA GLY A 27 2.80 -1.69 12.73
C GLY A 27 3.46 -1.82 11.36
N SER A 28 4.69 -1.34 11.20
CA SER A 28 5.45 -1.47 9.96
C SER A 28 5.83 -2.91 9.67
N TRP A 29 6.33 -3.67 10.64
CA TRP A 29 6.67 -5.07 10.47
C TRP A 29 5.46 -5.94 10.15
N TRP A 30 4.32 -5.69 10.82
CA TRP A 30 3.07 -6.38 10.50
C TRP A 30 2.64 -6.13 9.05
N LEU A 31 2.65 -4.86 8.62
CA LEU A 31 2.33 -4.49 7.23
C LEU A 31 3.30 -5.11 6.22
N ILE A 32 4.61 -5.11 6.51
CA ILE A 32 5.64 -5.68 5.65
C ILE A 32 5.37 -7.16 5.42
N LEU A 33 5.14 -7.92 6.49
CA LEU A 33 4.88 -9.36 6.40
C LEU A 33 3.58 -9.65 5.64
N GLN A 34 2.49 -8.99 6.02
CA GLN A 34 1.19 -9.16 5.37
C GLN A 34 1.28 -8.85 3.87
N ARG A 35 1.84 -7.69 3.52
CA ARG A 35 1.91 -7.23 2.13
C ARG A 35 2.86 -8.08 1.28
N SER A 36 3.98 -8.50 1.82
CA SER A 36 4.90 -9.40 1.12
C SER A 36 4.23 -10.69 0.70
N LEU A 37 3.46 -11.31 1.61
CA LEU A 37 2.73 -12.54 1.32
C LEU A 37 1.61 -12.32 0.30
N VAL A 38 0.82 -11.25 0.46
CA VAL A 38 -0.29 -10.93 -0.44
C VAL A 38 0.21 -10.63 -1.84
N LEU A 39 1.21 -9.75 -2.00
CA LEU A 39 1.73 -9.36 -3.32
C LEU A 39 2.45 -10.52 -4.04
N ALA A 40 3.20 -11.35 -3.30
CA ALA A 40 3.85 -12.52 -3.88
C ALA A 40 2.85 -13.54 -4.44
N ARG A 41 1.73 -13.76 -3.73
CA ARG A 41 0.65 -14.65 -4.21
C ARG A 41 -0.11 -14.00 -5.36
N LEU A 42 -0.47 -12.73 -5.22
CA LEU A 42 -1.27 -12.00 -6.18
C LEU A 42 -0.60 -11.93 -7.56
N SER A 43 0.68 -11.57 -7.63
CA SER A 43 1.41 -11.47 -8.89
C SER A 43 1.52 -12.80 -9.65
N ARG A 44 1.68 -13.92 -8.92
CA ARG A 44 1.73 -15.26 -9.55
C ARG A 44 0.34 -15.69 -10.04
N GLN A 45 -0.67 -15.54 -9.20
CA GLN A 45 -2.04 -15.93 -9.55
C GLN A 45 -2.62 -15.08 -10.67
N ALA A 46 -2.36 -13.76 -10.68
CA ALA A 46 -2.81 -12.86 -11.72
C ALA A 46 -2.27 -13.25 -13.10
N ARG A 47 -0.97 -13.53 -13.21
CA ARG A 47 -0.36 -13.98 -14.47
C ARG A 47 -0.89 -15.33 -14.95
N GLN A 48 -1.11 -16.27 -14.04
CA GLN A 48 -1.66 -17.58 -14.39
C GLN A 48 -3.10 -17.43 -14.88
N TRP A 49 -3.91 -16.67 -14.15
CA TRP A 49 -5.30 -16.38 -14.50
C TRP A 49 -5.43 -15.67 -15.85
N SER A 50 -4.62 -14.64 -16.10
CA SER A 50 -4.63 -13.90 -17.37
C SER A 50 -4.33 -14.81 -18.55
N ARG A 51 -3.35 -15.72 -18.41
CA ARG A 51 -3.05 -16.71 -19.47
C ARG A 51 -4.24 -17.67 -19.71
N GLN A 52 -4.89 -18.13 -18.66
CA GLN A 52 -6.06 -19.01 -18.77
C GLN A 52 -7.25 -18.28 -19.42
N PHE A 53 -7.46 -17.01 -19.04
CA PHE A 53 -8.51 -16.17 -19.61
C PHE A 53 -8.36 -16.00 -21.12
N TRP A 54 -7.14 -15.69 -21.58
CA TRP A 54 -6.86 -15.55 -23.03
C TRP A 54 -6.78 -16.88 -23.80
N ALA A 55 -6.63 -17.98 -23.12
CA ALA A 55 -6.67 -19.32 -23.73
C ALA A 55 -8.10 -19.88 -23.85
N ALA A 56 -9.12 -19.14 -23.42
CA ALA A 56 -10.51 -19.58 -23.52
C ALA A 56 -11.01 -19.51 -24.96
N ASP A 57 -11.66 -20.56 -25.44
CA ASP A 57 -12.16 -20.69 -26.83
C ASP A 57 -13.38 -19.79 -27.11
N SER A 58 -14.04 -19.27 -26.07
CA SER A 58 -15.22 -18.40 -26.19
C SER A 58 -15.37 -17.46 -25.00
N LEU A 59 -16.13 -16.36 -25.20
CA LEU A 59 -16.47 -15.44 -24.11
C LEU A 59 -17.23 -16.11 -22.96
N ASP A 60 -18.08 -17.08 -23.25
CA ASP A 60 -18.85 -17.81 -22.24
C ASP A 60 -17.93 -18.70 -21.39
N SER A 61 -16.92 -19.31 -21.99
CA SER A 61 -15.86 -20.05 -21.29
C SER A 61 -15.03 -19.11 -20.41
N ALA A 62 -14.69 -17.93 -20.90
CA ALA A 62 -13.97 -16.90 -20.13
C ALA A 62 -14.81 -16.37 -18.95
N ARG A 63 -16.14 -16.23 -19.10
CA ARG A 63 -17.07 -15.86 -18.01
C ARG A 63 -17.05 -16.84 -16.84
N GLY A 64 -16.87 -18.12 -17.10
CA GLY A 64 -16.75 -19.15 -16.06
C GLY A 64 -15.56 -18.94 -15.11
N GLN A 65 -14.57 -18.12 -15.50
CA GLN A 65 -13.36 -17.84 -14.73
C GLN A 65 -13.45 -16.55 -13.89
N LEU A 66 -14.54 -15.76 -14.00
CA LEU A 66 -14.66 -14.42 -13.39
C LEU A 66 -14.83 -14.43 -11.87
N GLY A 67 -15.23 -15.54 -11.26
CA GLY A 67 -15.51 -15.64 -9.81
C GLY A 67 -14.28 -15.53 -8.89
N THR A 68 -13.08 -15.24 -9.43
CA THR A 68 -11.85 -15.16 -8.63
C THR A 68 -11.62 -13.74 -8.09
N PRO A 69 -11.14 -13.58 -6.84
CA PRO A 69 -10.89 -12.27 -6.23
C PRO A 69 -9.60 -11.59 -6.73
N LEU A 70 -9.23 -11.80 -7.99
CA LEU A 70 -8.04 -11.23 -8.62
C LEU A 70 -8.36 -9.90 -9.31
N PRO A 71 -7.41 -8.94 -9.35
CA PRO A 71 -7.62 -7.64 -10.01
C PRO A 71 -8.01 -7.78 -11.48
N HIS A 72 -7.30 -8.63 -12.25
CA HIS A 72 -7.60 -8.89 -13.66
C HIS A 72 -9.01 -9.46 -13.86
N ALA A 73 -9.43 -10.38 -13.00
CA ALA A 73 -10.78 -10.95 -13.06
C ALA A 73 -11.84 -9.87 -12.80
N ARG A 74 -11.63 -8.97 -11.85
CA ARG A 74 -12.55 -7.85 -11.58
C ARG A 74 -12.63 -6.86 -12.73
N ILE A 75 -11.49 -6.57 -13.39
CA ILE A 75 -11.46 -5.72 -14.59
C ILE A 75 -12.22 -6.41 -15.72
N ALA A 76 -12.01 -7.72 -15.94
CA ALA A 76 -12.73 -8.50 -16.93
C ALA A 76 -14.24 -8.54 -16.65
N THR A 77 -14.64 -8.76 -15.39
CA THR A 77 -16.04 -8.72 -14.96
C THR A 77 -16.67 -7.38 -15.29
N ALA A 78 -16.01 -6.27 -14.95
CA ALA A 78 -16.52 -4.93 -15.22
C ALA A 78 -16.68 -4.67 -16.73
N GLY A 79 -15.74 -5.11 -17.55
CA GLY A 79 -15.80 -4.98 -19.01
C GLY A 79 -16.96 -5.78 -19.63
N LEU A 80 -17.10 -7.05 -19.21
CA LEU A 80 -18.16 -7.94 -19.73
C LEU A 80 -19.55 -7.53 -19.25
N GLU A 81 -19.71 -7.20 -17.98
CA GLU A 81 -20.97 -6.64 -17.44
C GLU A 81 -21.32 -5.29 -18.09
N GLY A 82 -20.29 -4.47 -18.35
CA GLY A 82 -20.46 -3.22 -19.09
C GLY A 82 -20.99 -3.43 -20.52
N LEU A 83 -20.44 -4.42 -21.23
CA LEU A 83 -20.91 -4.78 -22.56
C LEU A 83 -22.38 -5.26 -22.55
N ASP A 84 -22.71 -6.14 -21.60
CA ASP A 84 -24.08 -6.66 -21.45
C ASP A 84 -25.05 -5.54 -21.08
N HIS A 85 -24.67 -4.66 -20.15
CA HIS A 85 -25.48 -3.49 -19.78
C HIS A 85 -25.74 -2.57 -20.96
N TYR A 86 -24.70 -2.26 -21.74
CA TYR A 86 -24.85 -1.42 -22.94
C TYR A 86 -25.80 -2.06 -23.94
N ARG A 87 -25.70 -3.36 -24.23
CA ARG A 87 -26.57 -4.10 -25.15
C ARG A 87 -28.04 -4.07 -24.71
N GLN A 88 -28.30 -4.18 -23.41
CA GLN A 88 -29.66 -4.21 -22.86
C GLN A 88 -30.30 -2.82 -22.77
N HIS A 89 -29.51 -1.77 -22.61
CA HIS A 89 -30.02 -0.43 -22.28
C HIS A 89 -29.63 0.66 -23.29
N ALA A 90 -28.99 0.29 -24.41
CA ALA A 90 -28.49 1.24 -25.41
C ALA A 90 -29.56 2.25 -25.93
N GLN A 91 -30.82 1.89 -25.82
CA GLN A 91 -31.93 2.77 -26.29
C GLN A 91 -32.65 3.54 -25.17
N ARG A 92 -32.30 3.29 -23.88
CA ARG A 92 -33.14 3.76 -22.74
C ARG A 92 -32.39 4.51 -21.64
N SER A 93 -31.08 4.63 -21.69
CA SER A 93 -30.31 5.24 -20.62
C SER A 93 -29.53 6.48 -21.07
N LEU A 94 -29.14 7.34 -20.10
CA LEU A 94 -28.21 8.46 -20.32
C LEU A 94 -26.90 8.03 -20.98
N GLY A 95 -26.53 6.72 -20.90
CA GLY A 95 -25.41 6.13 -21.61
C GLY A 95 -25.64 5.95 -23.12
N ALA A 96 -26.86 6.04 -23.62
CA ALA A 96 -27.16 5.96 -25.04
C ALA A 96 -26.61 7.12 -25.88
N ALA A 97 -26.27 8.23 -25.22
CA ALA A 97 -25.62 9.38 -25.87
C ALA A 97 -24.13 9.14 -26.15
N CYS A 98 -23.55 8.05 -25.60
CA CYS A 98 -22.15 7.69 -25.69
C CYS A 98 -22.00 6.42 -26.54
N GLY A 99 -21.05 6.38 -27.46
CA GLY A 99 -20.76 5.19 -28.24
C GLY A 99 -20.29 4.02 -27.36
N LEU A 100 -20.46 2.76 -27.85
CA LEU A 100 -20.04 1.56 -27.13
C LEU A 100 -18.57 1.63 -26.72
N ASP A 101 -17.71 2.09 -27.63
CA ASP A 101 -16.27 2.27 -27.39
C ASP A 101 -15.99 3.14 -26.19
N GLU A 102 -16.55 4.35 -26.17
CA GLU A 102 -16.36 5.30 -25.07
C GLU A 102 -16.92 4.76 -23.75
N PHE A 103 -18.07 4.09 -23.80
CA PHE A 103 -18.69 3.48 -22.62
C PHE A 103 -17.81 2.39 -22.02
N LEU A 104 -17.27 1.48 -22.85
CA LEU A 104 -16.39 0.41 -22.40
C LEU A 104 -15.04 0.94 -21.84
N VAL A 105 -14.43 1.90 -22.55
CA VAL A 105 -13.21 2.56 -22.06
C VAL A 105 -13.43 3.14 -20.66
N ARG A 106 -14.54 3.87 -20.46
CA ARG A 106 -14.86 4.48 -19.18
C ARG A 106 -15.09 3.45 -18.09
N THR A 107 -15.82 2.37 -18.38
CA THR A 107 -16.13 1.31 -17.42
C THR A 107 -14.87 0.54 -17.01
N ILE A 108 -14.05 0.15 -17.97
CA ILE A 108 -12.79 -0.58 -17.72
C ILE A 108 -11.78 0.29 -16.97
N ARG A 109 -11.62 1.57 -17.35
CA ARG A 109 -10.76 2.51 -16.63
C ARG A 109 -11.18 2.72 -15.19
N MET A 110 -12.47 2.77 -14.92
CA MET A 110 -13.01 2.90 -13.57
C MET A 110 -12.67 1.67 -12.73
N ALA A 111 -12.78 0.47 -13.29
CA ALA A 111 -12.39 -0.78 -12.63
C ALA A 111 -10.88 -0.81 -12.36
N LEU A 112 -10.06 -0.48 -13.37
CA LEU A 112 -8.59 -0.40 -13.26
C LEU A 112 -8.16 0.58 -12.16
N SER A 113 -8.72 1.79 -12.12
CA SER A 113 -8.42 2.79 -11.09
C SER A 113 -8.75 2.30 -9.68
N ARG A 114 -9.87 1.60 -9.49
CA ARG A 114 -10.25 1.00 -8.20
C ARG A 114 -9.24 -0.08 -7.76
N GLU A 115 -8.81 -0.93 -8.67
CA GLU A 115 -7.85 -1.99 -8.34
C GLU A 115 -6.46 -1.42 -8.06
N THR A 116 -6.01 -0.40 -8.80
CA THR A 116 -4.76 0.33 -8.52
C THR A 116 -4.79 0.97 -7.12
N GLY A 117 -5.90 1.64 -6.76
CA GLY A 117 -6.05 2.22 -5.42
C GLY A 117 -6.01 1.16 -4.29
N ARG A 118 -6.53 -0.06 -4.54
CA ARG A 118 -6.41 -1.18 -3.58
C ARG A 118 -4.97 -1.66 -3.39
N LEU A 119 -4.17 -1.64 -4.44
CA LEU A 119 -2.74 -2.00 -4.36
C LEU A 119 -1.94 -1.00 -3.54
N GLU A 120 -2.31 0.27 -3.56
CA GLU A 120 -1.61 1.34 -2.84
C GLU A 120 -1.96 1.40 -1.35
N SER A 121 -3.02 0.71 -0.91
CA SER A 121 -3.46 0.76 0.49
C SER A 121 -2.33 0.29 1.44
N GLY A 122 -2.13 1.01 2.54
CA GLY A 122 -1.08 0.73 3.54
C GLY A 122 0.31 1.26 3.20
N LEU A 123 0.61 1.66 1.95
CA LEU A 123 1.89 2.28 1.61
C LEU A 123 2.08 3.62 2.32
N THR A 124 1.00 4.38 2.50
CA THR A 124 1.01 5.65 3.23
C THR A 124 1.55 5.50 4.65
N TRP A 125 1.20 4.39 5.34
CA TRP A 125 1.74 4.12 6.67
C TRP A 125 3.26 3.96 6.65
N LEU A 126 3.79 3.14 5.74
CA LEU A 126 5.24 2.91 5.62
C LEU A 126 5.99 4.19 5.25
N ALA A 127 5.43 5.00 4.34
CA ALA A 127 5.97 6.31 3.99
C ALA A 127 5.99 7.25 5.20
N THR A 128 4.90 7.29 5.97
CA THR A 128 4.78 8.13 7.17
C THR A 128 5.78 7.70 8.24
N VAL A 129 5.87 6.40 8.54
CA VAL A 129 6.85 5.91 9.51
C VAL A 129 8.28 6.21 9.06
N GLY A 130 8.59 5.94 7.78
CA GLY A 130 9.91 6.21 7.22
C GLY A 130 10.34 7.67 7.29
N SER A 131 9.39 8.60 7.12
CA SER A 131 9.66 10.04 7.17
C SER A 131 9.61 10.65 8.57
N ILE A 132 8.77 10.16 9.48
CA ILE A 132 8.52 10.79 10.78
C ILE A 132 9.32 10.13 11.91
N ALA A 133 9.53 8.81 11.89
CA ALA A 133 10.19 8.11 12.98
C ALA A 133 11.59 8.66 13.34
N PRO A 134 12.47 9.06 12.39
CA PRO A 134 13.75 9.67 12.72
C PRO A 134 13.60 10.98 13.51
N PHE A 135 12.59 11.80 13.17
CA PHE A 135 12.33 13.08 13.87
C PHE A 135 11.75 12.86 15.25
N VAL A 136 10.91 11.82 15.43
CA VAL A 136 10.43 11.42 16.76
C VAL A 136 11.60 10.97 17.64
N GLY A 137 12.54 10.20 17.09
CA GLY A 137 13.78 9.82 17.78
C GLY A 137 14.66 11.03 18.12
N LEU A 138 14.84 11.94 17.17
CA LEU A 138 15.58 13.19 17.39
C LEU A 138 14.92 14.05 18.48
N PHE A 139 13.60 14.17 18.46
CA PHE A 139 12.86 14.86 19.51
C PHE A 139 13.15 14.25 20.89
N GLY A 140 13.13 12.93 21.01
CA GLY A 140 13.50 12.23 22.24
C GLY A 140 14.90 12.56 22.70
N THR A 141 15.87 12.67 21.77
CA THR A 141 17.26 13.06 22.10
C THR A 141 17.33 14.47 22.64
N VAL A 142 16.74 15.43 21.95
CA VAL A 142 16.74 16.85 22.37
C VAL A 142 16.07 17.01 23.73
N TRP A 143 14.94 16.35 23.93
CA TRP A 143 14.20 16.38 25.20
C TRP A 143 15.02 15.79 26.35
N GLY A 144 15.62 14.61 26.18
CA GLY A 144 16.42 13.95 27.19
C GLY A 144 17.67 14.75 27.58
N ILE A 145 18.39 15.32 26.58
CA ILE A 145 19.55 16.18 26.84
C ILE A 145 19.13 17.44 27.60
N TYR A 146 18.02 18.07 27.19
CA TYR A 146 17.49 19.23 27.88
C TYR A 146 17.24 18.95 29.37
N HIS A 147 16.56 17.86 29.70
CA HIS A 147 16.29 17.46 31.08
C HIS A 147 17.56 17.14 31.87
N ALA A 148 18.52 16.47 31.24
CA ALA A 148 19.83 16.21 31.86
C ALA A 148 20.53 17.52 32.27
N LEU A 149 20.53 18.51 31.36
CA LEU A 149 21.16 19.82 31.67
C LEU A 149 20.43 20.62 32.74
N VAL A 150 19.10 20.58 32.76
CA VAL A 150 18.29 21.24 33.82
C VAL A 150 18.56 20.58 35.18
N GLY A 151 18.63 19.25 35.24
CA GLY A 151 18.95 18.50 36.46
C GLY A 151 20.32 18.90 37.04
N ILE A 152 21.34 18.98 36.19
CA ILE A 152 22.69 19.42 36.60
C ILE A 152 22.67 20.85 37.20
N ALA A 153 21.95 21.77 36.53
CA ALA A 153 21.87 23.14 36.98
C ALA A 153 21.19 23.25 38.37
N ALA A 154 20.27 22.32 38.69
CA ALA A 154 19.59 22.29 39.98
C ALA A 154 20.46 21.68 41.09
N GLU A 155 21.31 20.71 40.81
CA GLU A 155 22.15 20.02 41.83
C GLU A 155 23.45 20.76 42.15
N GLY A 156 23.88 21.71 41.34
CA GLY A 156 25.06 22.54 41.55
C GLY A 156 26.40 21.83 41.52
N GLN A 157 26.44 20.52 41.29
CA GLN A 157 27.65 19.70 41.12
C GLN A 157 27.60 18.90 39.84
N VAL A 158 28.58 19.14 38.97
CA VAL A 158 28.71 18.41 37.70
C VAL A 158 29.63 17.23 37.93
N SER A 159 29.11 16.00 37.92
CA SER A 159 29.92 14.80 37.79
C SER A 159 29.63 14.12 36.46
N ILE A 160 30.65 13.52 35.87
CA ILE A 160 30.51 12.76 34.60
C ILE A 160 29.46 11.65 34.76
N GLY A 161 29.34 11.06 35.97
CA GLY A 161 28.40 9.97 36.23
C GLY A 161 26.94 10.43 36.26
N THR A 162 26.64 11.66 36.66
CA THR A 162 25.26 12.19 36.64
C THR A 162 24.76 12.59 35.27
N VAL A 163 25.68 12.80 34.31
CA VAL A 163 25.36 13.28 32.94
C VAL A 163 25.31 12.16 31.93
N SER A 164 26.22 11.16 32.07
CA SER A 164 26.40 10.12 31.05
C SER A 164 25.19 9.21 30.87
N GLY A 165 24.48 8.90 31.96
CA GLY A 165 23.26 8.07 31.90
C GLY A 165 22.14 8.70 31.07
N PRO A 166 21.61 9.85 31.47
CA PRO A 166 20.52 10.51 30.74
C PRO A 166 20.84 10.87 29.27
N ILE A 167 22.09 11.29 29.01
CA ILE A 167 22.53 11.53 27.62
C ILE A 167 22.57 10.23 26.82
N GLY A 168 23.06 9.14 27.42
CA GLY A 168 23.08 7.83 26.78
C GLY A 168 21.68 7.35 26.43
N GLU A 169 20.72 7.48 27.34
CA GLU A 169 19.31 7.13 27.10
C GLU A 169 18.70 7.97 25.98
N ALA A 170 18.97 9.27 25.97
CA ALA A 170 18.53 10.16 24.92
C ALA A 170 19.04 9.70 23.53
N LEU A 171 20.33 9.37 23.40
CA LEU A 171 20.91 8.88 22.14
C LEU A 171 20.25 7.59 21.64
N VAL A 172 19.79 6.72 22.54
CA VAL A 172 19.06 5.49 22.18
C VAL A 172 17.73 5.83 21.50
N ALA A 173 17.07 6.95 21.84
CA ALA A 173 15.84 7.35 21.17
C ALA A 173 16.04 7.63 19.66
N THR A 174 17.14 8.31 19.29
CA THR A 174 17.46 8.51 17.87
C THR A 174 17.76 7.19 17.16
N ALA A 175 18.53 6.31 17.79
CA ALA A 175 18.80 4.99 17.24
C ALA A 175 17.52 4.17 17.03
N ALA A 176 16.58 4.21 17.97
CA ALA A 176 15.28 3.57 17.86
C ALA A 176 14.44 4.15 16.72
N GLY A 177 14.45 5.48 16.54
CA GLY A 177 13.79 6.15 15.43
C GLY A 177 14.31 5.70 14.05
N LEU A 178 15.63 5.61 13.90
CA LEU A 178 16.28 5.10 12.69
C LEU A 178 15.97 3.61 12.47
N PHE A 179 16.00 2.81 13.53
CA PHE A 179 15.69 1.38 13.47
C PHE A 179 14.24 1.12 13.00
N ALA A 180 13.29 1.95 13.41
CA ALA A 180 11.91 1.87 12.92
C ALA A 180 11.77 2.37 11.47
N ALA A 181 12.47 3.44 11.09
CA ALA A 181 12.36 4.09 9.80
C ALA A 181 12.97 3.28 8.65
N ILE A 182 14.16 2.72 8.83
CA ILE A 182 14.92 2.07 7.75
C ILE A 182 14.12 0.92 7.11
N PRO A 183 13.59 -0.07 7.86
CA PRO A 183 12.78 -1.13 7.27
C PRO A 183 11.53 -0.61 6.58
N ALA A 184 10.89 0.42 7.12
CA ALA A 184 9.68 1.01 6.54
C ALA A 184 9.96 1.64 5.18
N VAL A 185 11.06 2.41 5.03
CA VAL A 185 11.47 3.03 3.75
C VAL A 185 11.84 1.98 2.72
N VAL A 186 12.62 0.97 3.11
CA VAL A 186 13.01 -0.12 2.20
C VAL A 186 11.78 -0.86 1.69
N ALA A 187 10.85 -1.21 2.58
CA ALA A 187 9.63 -1.90 2.21
C ALA A 187 8.71 -1.02 1.35
N TYR A 188 8.55 0.25 1.68
CA TYR A 188 7.80 1.22 0.87
C TYR A 188 8.30 1.25 -0.58
N ASN A 189 9.61 1.39 -0.78
CA ASN A 189 10.21 1.43 -2.10
C ASN A 189 10.03 0.11 -2.86
N ALA A 190 10.20 -1.03 -2.18
CA ALA A 190 10.00 -2.34 -2.77
C ALA A 190 8.54 -2.56 -3.21
N PHE A 191 7.57 -2.25 -2.35
CA PHE A 191 6.15 -2.42 -2.65
C PHE A 191 5.67 -1.44 -3.73
N THR A 192 6.12 -0.20 -3.72
CA THR A 192 5.82 0.78 -4.78
C THR A 192 6.29 0.27 -6.14
N ARG A 193 7.47 -0.33 -6.21
CA ARG A 193 7.97 -0.94 -7.44
C ARG A 193 7.10 -2.11 -7.90
N VAL A 194 6.75 -3.02 -7.01
CA VAL A 194 5.91 -4.19 -7.33
C VAL A 194 4.51 -3.74 -7.77
N ASN A 195 3.91 -2.80 -7.06
CA ASN A 195 2.60 -2.24 -7.41
C ASN A 195 2.61 -1.59 -8.80
N ARG A 196 3.67 -0.85 -9.13
CA ARG A 196 3.81 -0.24 -10.46
C ARG A 196 3.85 -1.30 -11.57
N VAL A 197 4.62 -2.37 -11.38
CA VAL A 197 4.68 -3.46 -12.37
C VAL A 197 3.32 -4.14 -12.52
N LEU A 198 2.63 -4.39 -11.41
CA LEU A 198 1.30 -5.02 -11.45
C LEU A 198 0.26 -4.08 -12.06
N SER A 199 0.33 -2.77 -11.80
CA SER A 199 -0.55 -1.78 -12.45
C SER A 199 -0.34 -1.70 -13.96
N GLN A 200 0.91 -1.78 -14.43
CA GLN A 200 1.21 -1.85 -15.86
C GLN A 200 0.67 -3.14 -16.52
N ASP A 201 0.77 -4.27 -15.82
CA ASP A 201 0.23 -5.56 -16.27
C ASP A 201 -1.30 -5.50 -16.37
N MET A 202 -1.97 -4.91 -15.38
CA MET A 202 -3.42 -4.67 -15.42
C MET A 202 -3.85 -3.70 -16.53
N ASP A 203 -3.06 -2.66 -16.79
CA ASP A 203 -3.34 -1.67 -17.85
C ASP A 203 -3.24 -2.32 -19.24
N SER A 204 -2.20 -3.11 -19.48
CA SER A 204 -2.05 -3.89 -20.72
C SER A 204 -3.22 -4.86 -20.91
N PHE A 205 -3.57 -5.61 -19.84
CA PHE A 205 -4.73 -6.51 -19.86
C PHE A 205 -6.05 -5.78 -20.17
N ALA A 206 -6.26 -4.61 -19.56
CA ALA A 206 -7.45 -3.79 -19.77
C ALA A 206 -7.55 -3.29 -21.22
N HIS A 207 -6.42 -2.92 -21.82
CA HIS A 207 -6.35 -2.50 -23.23
C HIS A 207 -6.71 -3.65 -24.18
N ASP A 208 -6.12 -4.83 -23.99
CA ASP A 208 -6.40 -6.01 -24.79
C ASP A 208 -7.85 -6.47 -24.65
N LEU A 209 -8.38 -6.43 -23.40
CA LEU A 209 -9.79 -6.74 -23.12
C LEU A 209 -10.73 -5.80 -23.88
N HIS A 210 -10.45 -4.50 -23.84
CA HIS A 210 -11.25 -3.49 -24.55
C HIS A 210 -11.28 -3.77 -26.05
N ALA A 211 -10.13 -4.00 -26.68
CA ALA A 211 -10.04 -4.32 -28.10
C ALA A 211 -10.83 -5.59 -28.46
N GLN A 212 -10.73 -6.63 -27.64
CA GLN A 212 -11.45 -7.88 -27.84
C GLN A 212 -12.96 -7.71 -27.71
N LEU A 213 -13.44 -6.95 -26.71
CA LEU A 213 -14.87 -6.69 -26.51
C LEU A 213 -15.48 -5.91 -27.68
N LEU A 214 -14.75 -4.96 -28.27
CA LEU A 214 -15.19 -4.23 -29.47
C LEU A 214 -15.27 -5.16 -30.68
N THR A 215 -14.28 -6.03 -30.88
CA THR A 215 -14.26 -6.97 -31.99
C THR A 215 -15.47 -7.92 -31.95
N VAL A 216 -15.76 -8.46 -30.76
CA VAL A 216 -16.92 -9.34 -30.58
C VAL A 216 -18.25 -8.59 -30.80
N ALA A 217 -18.34 -7.36 -30.31
CA ALA A 217 -19.54 -6.54 -30.52
C ALA A 217 -19.74 -6.16 -32.00
N GLY A 218 -18.66 -5.89 -32.74
CA GLY A 218 -18.70 -5.58 -34.18
C GLY A 218 -19.00 -6.80 -35.06
N GLY A 219 -18.46 -7.96 -34.69
CA GLY A 219 -18.70 -9.21 -35.45
C GLY A 219 -20.16 -9.67 -35.46
N GLU A 220 -20.88 -9.43 -34.37
CA GLU A 220 -22.32 -9.75 -34.32
C GLU A 220 -23.20 -8.80 -35.14
N HIS A 221 -22.75 -7.58 -35.44
CA HIS A 221 -23.47 -6.64 -36.32
C HIS A 221 -23.24 -6.88 -37.80
N GLY A 222 -22.14 -7.54 -38.17
CA GLY A 222 -21.82 -7.86 -39.54
C GLY A 222 -22.54 -9.13 -40.12
N LEU A 223 -23.23 -9.86 -39.24
CA LEU A 223 -23.95 -11.09 -39.59
C LEU A 223 -25.48 -10.91 -39.65
N ARG A 224 -25.97 -9.68 -39.54
CA ARG A 224 -27.38 -9.29 -39.72
C ARG A 224 -27.50 -8.37 -40.96
#